data_a5eb0d1c5a0118bf105bcfbc7e164b8e
#
_entry.id   a5eb0d1c5a0118bf105bcfbc7e164b8e
#
_cell.length_a   1.000
_cell.length_b   1.000
_cell.length_c   1.000
_cell.angle_alpha   90.00
_cell.angle_beta   90.00
_cell.angle_gamma   90.00
#
_symmetry.space_group_name_H-M   'P 1'
#
loop_
_entity.id
_entity.type
_entity.pdbx_description
1 polymer ?
#
loop_
_entity_poly.entity_id
_entity_poly.type
_entity_poly.pdbx_seq_one_letter_code
_entity_poly.pdbx_strand_id
1 'polypeptide(L)'
;MDRSILITGCSSGIGYDAAHGLKARGWRVFATCRNEVDCENLRKEGLESFRLDYDDTTSIQSAVKYILNNNNGVLGALFNNGAFACPGALEDLPRDALRAIFETNLFGYHELTREIIPIMRSQGYLSLIHI
;
A
#
# COMPACT_ATOMS: atom_id res chain seq x y z
N MET A 1 19.80 -7.26 3.27
CA MET A 1 18.55 -6.54 3.01
C MET A 1 17.38 -7.49 3.19
N ASP A 2 16.39 -7.11 3.97
CA ASP A 2 15.19 -7.91 4.17
C ASP A 2 14.37 -7.96 2.87
N ARG A 3 13.91 -9.16 2.48
CA ARG A 3 13.10 -9.37 1.28
C ARG A 3 11.60 -9.31 1.59
N SER A 4 11.19 -8.26 2.29
CA SER A 4 9.78 -7.96 2.53
C SER A 4 9.35 -6.70 1.78
N ILE A 5 8.10 -6.68 1.36
CA ILE A 5 7.53 -5.54 0.64
C ILE A 5 6.07 -5.31 1.04
N LEU A 6 5.71 -4.08 1.31
CA LEU A 6 4.32 -3.62 1.38
C LEU A 6 3.90 -3.10 0.00
N ILE A 7 2.82 -3.63 -0.52
CA ILE A 7 2.21 -3.17 -1.78
C ILE A 7 0.78 -2.74 -1.50
N THR A 8 0.44 -1.52 -1.90
CA THR A 8 -0.92 -1.01 -1.78
C THR A 8 -1.72 -1.18 -3.08
N GLY A 9 -3.05 -1.29 -2.98
CA GLY A 9 -3.91 -1.42 -4.14
C GLY A 9 -3.74 -2.73 -4.90
N CYS A 10 -3.73 -3.87 -4.18
CA CYS A 10 -3.48 -5.18 -4.76
C CYS A 10 -4.74 -5.92 -5.26
N SER A 11 -5.91 -5.29 -5.22
CA SER A 11 -7.16 -5.94 -5.66
C SER A 11 -7.19 -6.27 -7.15
N SER A 12 -6.41 -5.56 -7.97
CA SER A 12 -6.35 -5.76 -9.43
C SER A 12 -5.11 -5.09 -10.03
N GLY A 13 -4.89 -5.31 -11.32
CA GLY A 13 -3.89 -4.59 -12.13
C GLY A 13 -2.46 -4.78 -11.65
N ILE A 14 -1.68 -3.69 -11.68
CA ILE A 14 -0.23 -3.70 -11.40
C ILE A 14 0.08 -4.20 -9.97
N GLY A 15 -0.69 -3.77 -8.98
CA GLY A 15 -0.48 -4.20 -7.59
C GLY A 15 -0.71 -5.69 -7.39
N TYR A 16 -1.76 -6.24 -7.99
CA TYR A 16 -2.06 -7.67 -7.99
C TYR A 16 -0.92 -8.49 -8.63
N ASP A 17 -0.53 -8.10 -9.84
CA ASP A 17 0.54 -8.77 -10.60
C ASP A 17 1.88 -8.73 -9.85
N ALA A 18 2.23 -7.56 -9.31
CA ALA A 18 3.45 -7.39 -8.52
C ALA A 18 3.45 -8.24 -7.25
N ALA A 19 2.31 -8.34 -6.55
CA ALA A 19 2.20 -9.14 -5.34
C ALA A 19 2.46 -10.63 -5.62
N HIS A 20 1.83 -11.19 -6.63
CA HIS A 20 2.03 -12.58 -7.03
C HIS A 20 3.43 -12.82 -7.59
N GLY A 21 3.90 -11.92 -8.46
CA GLY A 21 5.21 -12.04 -9.10
C GLY A 21 6.38 -11.97 -8.10
N LEU A 22 6.31 -11.08 -7.11
CA LEU A 22 7.33 -10.97 -6.07
C LEU A 22 7.29 -12.15 -5.09
N LYS A 23 6.08 -12.60 -4.71
CA LYS A 23 5.95 -13.81 -3.91
C LYS A 23 6.59 -15.02 -4.59
N ALA A 24 6.33 -15.21 -5.87
CA ALA A 24 6.93 -16.31 -6.65
C ALA A 24 8.47 -16.22 -6.69
N ARG A 25 9.05 -15.03 -6.50
CA ARG A 25 10.50 -14.80 -6.42
C ARG A 25 11.06 -14.87 -4.99
N GLY A 26 10.27 -15.35 -4.04
CA GLY A 26 10.71 -15.54 -2.64
C GLY A 26 10.68 -14.29 -1.77
N TRP A 27 9.91 -13.27 -2.16
CA TRP A 27 9.64 -12.12 -1.29
C TRP A 27 8.49 -12.42 -0.33
N ARG A 28 8.60 -11.92 0.89
CA ARG A 28 7.45 -11.80 1.77
C ARG A 28 6.64 -10.58 1.36
N VAL A 29 5.44 -10.79 0.85
CA VAL A 29 4.59 -9.73 0.32
C VAL A 29 3.45 -9.46 1.29
N PHE A 30 3.36 -8.22 1.77
CA PHE A 30 2.21 -7.67 2.47
C PHE A 30 1.34 -6.96 1.43
N ALA A 31 0.32 -7.67 0.92
CA ALA A 31 -0.58 -7.16 -0.09
C ALA A 31 -1.78 -6.49 0.56
N THR A 32 -2.03 -5.21 0.25
CA THR A 32 -3.16 -4.50 0.87
C THR A 32 -4.19 -4.04 -0.14
N CYS A 33 -5.44 -4.04 0.31
CA CYS A 33 -6.59 -3.57 -0.45
C CYS A 33 -7.42 -2.62 0.43
N ARG A 34 -8.19 -1.75 -0.22
CA ARG A 34 -9.10 -0.85 0.47
C ARG A 34 -10.28 -1.60 1.12
N ASN A 35 -10.78 -2.63 0.47
CA ASN A 35 -11.93 -3.42 0.90
C ASN A 35 -11.49 -4.75 1.50
N GLU A 36 -12.11 -5.17 2.60
CA GLU A 36 -11.80 -6.44 3.26
C GLU A 36 -12.12 -7.67 2.40
N VAL A 37 -13.17 -7.60 1.58
CA VAL A 37 -13.52 -8.68 0.65
C VAL A 37 -12.38 -9.00 -0.32
N ASP A 38 -11.73 -7.95 -0.85
CA ASP A 38 -10.58 -8.11 -1.74
C ASP A 38 -9.38 -8.72 -0.99
N CYS A 39 -9.17 -8.32 0.28
CA CYS A 39 -8.15 -8.91 1.13
C CYS A 39 -8.40 -10.41 1.37
N GLU A 40 -9.65 -10.80 1.63
CA GLU A 40 -10.03 -12.21 1.77
C GLU A 40 -9.74 -13.02 0.51
N ASN A 41 -10.01 -12.48 -0.66
CA ASN A 41 -9.72 -13.14 -1.93
C ASN A 41 -8.21 -13.36 -2.10
N LEU A 42 -7.39 -12.34 -1.82
CA LEU A 42 -5.93 -12.48 -1.87
C LEU A 42 -5.40 -13.50 -0.86
N ARG A 43 -5.99 -13.59 0.34
CA ARG A 43 -5.63 -14.63 1.33
C ARG A 43 -5.94 -16.05 0.82
N LYS A 44 -7.09 -16.24 0.13
CA LYS A 44 -7.41 -17.52 -0.52
C LYS A 44 -6.41 -17.92 -1.60
N GLU A 45 -5.79 -16.92 -2.25
CA GLU A 45 -4.73 -17.12 -3.25
C GLU A 45 -3.34 -17.29 -2.60
N GLY A 46 -3.28 -17.29 -1.26
CA GLY A 46 -2.07 -17.54 -0.48
C GLY A 46 -1.22 -16.32 -0.22
N LEU A 47 -1.69 -15.10 -0.46
CA LEU A 47 -1.01 -13.86 -0.10
C LEU A 47 -1.31 -13.47 1.35
N GLU A 48 -0.34 -12.85 2.02
CA GLU A 48 -0.56 -12.18 3.30
C GLU A 48 -1.23 -10.84 3.02
N SER A 49 -2.52 -10.71 3.35
CA SER A 49 -3.33 -9.55 2.95
C SER A 49 -4.17 -9.00 4.11
N PHE A 50 -4.25 -7.68 4.18
CA PHE A 50 -5.02 -6.94 5.16
C PHE A 50 -5.42 -5.58 4.60
N ARG A 51 -6.41 -4.95 5.25
CA ARG A 51 -6.96 -3.67 4.81
C ARG A 51 -5.96 -2.53 5.01
N LEU A 52 -5.79 -1.71 3.98
CA LEU A 52 -5.17 -0.39 4.03
C LEU A 52 -5.92 0.53 3.08
N ASP A 53 -6.51 1.57 3.63
CA ASP A 53 -7.21 2.63 2.91
C ASP A 53 -6.47 3.95 3.14
N TYR A 54 -6.01 4.58 2.06
CA TYR A 54 -5.28 5.84 2.14
C TYR A 54 -6.09 7.00 2.72
N ASP A 55 -7.43 6.92 2.68
CA ASP A 55 -8.32 7.93 3.26
C ASP A 55 -8.61 7.70 4.75
N ASP A 56 -8.02 6.66 5.34
CA ASP A 56 -8.24 6.23 6.73
C ASP A 56 -6.92 6.09 7.47
N THR A 57 -6.53 7.14 8.19
CA THR A 57 -5.31 7.18 9.02
C THR A 57 -5.20 5.98 9.96
N THR A 58 -6.33 5.55 10.57
CA THR A 58 -6.33 4.41 11.48
C THR A 58 -5.97 3.12 10.76
N SER A 59 -6.45 2.92 9.52
CA SER A 59 -6.08 1.74 8.73
C SER A 59 -4.61 1.76 8.34
N ILE A 60 -4.05 2.92 8.00
CA ILE A 60 -2.62 3.09 7.70
C ILE A 60 -1.77 2.70 8.91
N GLN A 61 -2.07 3.24 10.07
CA GLN A 61 -1.34 2.96 11.32
C GLN A 61 -1.46 1.49 11.72
N SER A 62 -2.64 0.90 11.60
CA SER A 62 -2.87 -0.52 11.89
C SER A 62 -2.08 -1.43 10.96
N ALA A 63 -2.01 -1.09 9.67
CA ALA A 63 -1.24 -1.83 8.67
C ALA A 63 0.26 -1.79 8.99
N VAL A 64 0.81 -0.63 9.30
CA VAL A 64 2.22 -0.47 9.69
C VAL A 64 2.53 -1.26 10.95
N LYS A 65 1.69 -1.15 11.97
CA LYS A 65 1.84 -1.89 13.22
C LYS A 65 1.80 -3.41 13.00
N TYR A 66 0.88 -3.88 12.16
CA TYR A 66 0.81 -5.30 11.81
C TYR A 66 2.12 -5.79 11.19
N ILE A 67 2.66 -5.07 10.20
CA ILE A 67 3.92 -5.43 9.54
C ILE A 67 5.06 -5.51 10.54
N LEU A 68 5.24 -4.49 11.38
CA LEU A 68 6.33 -4.44 12.34
C LEU A 68 6.26 -5.57 13.36
N ASN A 69 5.06 -5.88 13.86
CA ASN A 69 4.86 -6.96 14.83
C ASN A 69 5.11 -8.35 14.23
N ASN A 70 4.91 -8.51 12.92
CA ASN A 70 5.02 -9.80 12.25
C ASN A 70 6.29 -9.96 11.40
N ASN A 71 7.13 -8.92 11.29
CA ASN A 71 8.36 -8.95 10.50
C ASN A 71 9.57 -8.39 11.26
N ASN A 72 9.66 -8.67 12.55
CA ASN A 72 10.81 -8.30 13.41
C ASN A 72 11.16 -6.79 13.38
N GLY A 73 10.17 -5.94 13.20
CA GLY A 73 10.35 -4.49 13.20
C GLY A 73 10.98 -3.92 11.93
N VAL A 74 11.04 -4.66 10.83
CA VAL A 74 11.67 -4.24 9.57
C VAL A 74 10.69 -4.30 8.40
N LEU A 75 10.99 -3.53 7.35
CA LEU A 75 10.32 -3.59 6.05
C LEU A 75 11.34 -3.26 4.95
N GLY A 76 11.56 -4.19 4.03
CA GLY A 76 12.56 -4.04 2.97
C GLY A 76 12.19 -3.04 1.89
N ALA A 77 10.93 -2.99 1.48
CA ALA A 77 10.46 -2.10 0.42
C ALA A 77 9.01 -1.64 0.63
N LEU A 78 8.68 -0.47 0.11
CA LEU A 78 7.33 0.05 0.02
C LEU A 78 6.99 0.36 -1.44
N PHE A 79 5.90 -0.22 -1.94
CA PHE A 79 5.35 0.09 -3.24
C PHE A 79 3.99 0.78 -3.10
N ASN A 80 3.98 2.11 -3.22
CA ASN A 80 2.79 2.94 -3.25
C ASN A 80 2.15 2.83 -4.64
N ASN A 81 1.21 1.90 -4.79
CA ASN A 81 0.50 1.64 -6.04
C ASN A 81 -1.00 1.98 -5.97
N GLY A 82 -1.62 1.89 -4.80
CA GLY A 82 -3.04 2.15 -4.64
C GLY A 82 -3.41 3.59 -5.02
N ALA A 83 -4.33 3.74 -5.98
CA ALA A 83 -4.80 5.04 -6.46
C ALA A 83 -6.16 4.88 -7.13
N PHE A 84 -6.81 5.99 -7.42
CA PHE A 84 -7.93 6.02 -8.34
C PHE A 84 -7.85 7.22 -9.28
N ALA A 85 -8.54 7.12 -10.42
CA ALA A 85 -8.67 8.20 -11.39
C ALA A 85 -10.09 8.75 -11.37
N CYS A 86 -10.21 10.05 -11.64
CA CYS A 86 -11.49 10.73 -11.79
C CYS A 86 -11.46 11.54 -13.10
N PRO A 87 -11.52 10.86 -14.26
CA PRO A 87 -11.50 11.55 -15.56
C PRO A 87 -12.81 12.28 -15.79
N GLY A 88 -12.73 13.47 -16.43
CA GLY A 88 -13.87 14.27 -16.79
C GLY A 88 -13.46 15.60 -17.41
N ALA A 89 -14.41 16.31 -18.05
CA ALA A 89 -14.18 17.67 -18.47
C ALA A 89 -13.96 18.56 -17.24
N LEU A 90 -13.10 19.56 -17.36
CA LEU A 90 -12.72 20.39 -16.21
C LEU A 90 -13.92 21.06 -15.54
N GLU A 91 -14.88 21.53 -16.35
CA GLU A 91 -16.10 22.15 -15.88
C GLU A 91 -17.07 21.21 -15.17
N ASP A 92 -16.94 19.90 -15.37
CA ASP A 92 -17.78 18.89 -14.75
C ASP A 92 -17.20 18.31 -13.43
N LEU A 93 -15.96 18.69 -13.10
CA LEU A 93 -15.26 18.18 -11.90
C LEU A 93 -15.39 19.17 -10.73
N PRO A 94 -16.29 18.91 -9.77
CA PRO A 94 -16.44 19.78 -8.61
C PRO A 94 -15.20 19.67 -7.69
N ARG A 95 -15.05 20.69 -6.83
CA ARG A 95 -13.92 20.74 -5.88
C ARG A 95 -13.81 19.50 -5.01
N ASP A 96 -14.91 18.87 -4.63
CA ASP A 96 -14.90 17.68 -3.78
C ASP A 96 -14.32 16.45 -4.50
N ALA A 97 -14.55 16.32 -5.81
CA ALA A 97 -13.90 15.29 -6.62
C ALA A 97 -12.38 15.47 -6.63
N LEU A 98 -11.90 16.71 -6.78
CA LEU A 98 -10.48 17.04 -6.73
C LEU A 98 -9.90 16.76 -5.34
N ARG A 99 -10.59 17.13 -4.27
CA ARG A 99 -10.15 16.82 -2.90
C ARG A 99 -10.03 15.32 -2.68
N ALA A 100 -11.01 14.54 -3.10
CA ALA A 100 -10.99 13.09 -2.96
C ALA A 100 -9.79 12.45 -3.66
N ILE A 101 -9.45 12.89 -4.86
CA ILE A 101 -8.25 12.44 -5.58
C ILE A 101 -6.96 12.77 -4.82
N PHE A 102 -6.84 13.98 -4.29
CA PHE A 102 -5.66 14.39 -3.52
C PHE A 102 -5.56 13.65 -2.19
N GLU A 103 -6.67 13.40 -1.51
CA GLU A 103 -6.67 12.61 -0.26
C GLU A 103 -6.06 11.22 -0.49
N THR A 104 -6.50 10.51 -1.50
CA THR A 104 -5.99 9.16 -1.79
C THR A 104 -4.60 9.20 -2.45
N ASN A 105 -4.46 9.94 -3.57
CA ASN A 105 -3.28 9.82 -4.43
C ASN A 105 -2.09 10.66 -3.97
N LEU A 106 -2.27 11.57 -3.03
CA LEU A 106 -1.20 12.42 -2.48
C LEU A 106 -1.08 12.29 -0.96
N PHE A 107 -2.11 12.66 -0.22
CA PHE A 107 -2.02 12.71 1.24
C PHE A 107 -1.88 11.33 1.86
N GLY A 108 -2.61 10.34 1.38
CA GLY A 108 -2.48 8.96 1.85
C GLY A 108 -1.11 8.36 1.55
N TYR A 109 -0.55 8.61 0.37
CA TYR A 109 0.83 8.23 0.02
C TYR A 109 1.85 8.88 0.94
N HIS A 110 1.70 10.18 1.17
CA HIS A 110 2.58 10.92 2.06
C HIS A 110 2.53 10.37 3.49
N GLU A 111 1.34 10.14 4.01
CA GLU A 111 1.15 9.63 5.37
C GLU A 111 1.79 8.25 5.55
N LEU A 112 1.48 7.28 4.69
CA LEU A 112 2.08 5.96 4.75
C LEU A 112 3.60 6.02 4.62
N THR A 113 4.12 6.79 3.68
CA THR A 113 5.56 6.95 3.48
C THR A 113 6.23 7.55 4.72
N ARG A 114 5.61 8.55 5.33
CA ARG A 114 6.08 9.19 6.57
C ARG A 114 6.16 8.20 7.75
N GLU A 115 5.21 7.27 7.86
CA GLU A 115 5.24 6.22 8.89
C GLU A 115 6.36 5.18 8.62
N ILE A 116 6.68 4.91 7.36
CA ILE A 116 7.65 3.87 6.98
C ILE A 116 9.10 4.38 6.98
N ILE A 117 9.35 5.63 6.61
CA ILE A 117 10.73 6.18 6.50
C ILE A 117 11.55 6.02 7.79
N PRO A 118 11.02 6.30 9.01
CA PRO A 118 11.81 6.11 10.24
C PRO A 118 12.28 4.67 10.43
N ILE A 119 11.46 3.69 10.05
CA ILE A 119 11.75 2.26 10.11
C ILE A 119 12.91 1.94 9.17
N MET A 120 12.79 2.34 7.91
CA MET A 120 13.81 2.11 6.90
C MET A 120 15.14 2.83 7.24
N ARG A 121 15.07 4.00 7.85
CA ARG A 121 16.24 4.72 8.34
C ARG A 121 16.94 3.96 9.46
N SER A 122 16.22 3.43 10.44
CA SER A 122 16.80 2.69 11.55
C SER A 122 17.43 1.37 11.12
N GLN A 123 16.90 0.73 10.08
CA GLN A 123 17.46 -0.50 9.52
C GLN A 123 18.65 -0.26 8.56
N GLY A 124 18.91 0.99 8.15
CA GLY A 124 20.07 1.38 7.34
C GLY A 124 19.91 1.23 5.83
N TYR A 125 18.71 0.91 5.33
CA TYR A 125 18.40 0.86 3.89
C TYR A 125 16.95 1.29 3.62
N LEU A 126 16.71 1.76 2.40
CA LEU A 126 15.42 2.29 1.98
C LEU A 126 15.14 1.90 0.53
N SER A 127 13.93 1.39 0.27
CA SER A 127 13.42 1.16 -1.08
C SER A 127 11.97 1.64 -1.17
N LEU A 128 11.76 2.73 -1.90
CA LEU A 128 10.45 3.33 -2.13
C LEU A 128 10.13 3.34 -3.62
N ILE A 129 8.95 2.87 -3.98
CA ILE A 129 8.43 2.86 -5.35
C ILE A 129 7.08 3.57 -5.34
N HIS A 130 6.94 4.55 -6.23
CA HIS A 130 5.69 5.26 -6.48
C HIS A 130 5.28 5.10 -7.94
N ILE A 131 4.02 4.91 -8.18
CA ILE A 131 3.43 4.92 -9.53
C ILE A 131 2.50 6.10 -9.69
#